data_32f87e173851441e7ce4cd5d300c649f
#
_entry.id   32f87e173851441e7ce4cd5d300c649f
#
_cell.length_a   1.000
_cell.length_b   1.000
_cell.length_c   1.000
_cell.angle_alpha   90.00
_cell.angle_beta   90.00
_cell.angle_gamma   90.00
#
_symmetry.space_group_name_H-M   'P 1'
#
loop_
_entity.id
_entity.type
_entity.pdbx_description
1 polymer ?
#
loop_
_entity_poly.entity_id
_entity_poly.type
_entity_poly.pdbx_seq_one_letter_code
_entity_poly.pdbx_strand_id
1 'polypeptide(L)'
;MIFPFSIFLVIAFSQESVKQDEISWYVTKALAWGGAIFTALMFLLKAIIRDFSAMIVDNLFFNKLCYSHYMYRILMKKGRGISGASYNKIVKYQKEKKGIDIEENGIDNAEKNKRIKDVVYNIKNETREDNVVFEYNCFYGFYRNLFGGAIISLVLVSFSSKIFDSLISSTGIPITDYLYPVLIVIMVLSFVFMYYNDRKYAIKMFNSYLTTIDNQTE
;
A
#
# COMPACT_ATOMS: atom_id res chain seq x y z
N MET A 1 -11.15 19.72 5.75
CA MET A 1 -11.99 18.92 6.67
C MET A 1 -12.07 19.50 8.09
N ILE A 2 -11.64 20.75 8.30
CA ILE A 2 -11.73 21.49 9.57
C ILE A 2 -13.07 22.27 9.66
N PHE A 3 -13.77 22.45 8.54
CA PHE A 3 -14.95 23.29 8.40
C PHE A 3 -16.21 22.87 9.21
N PRO A 4 -16.58 21.58 9.37
CA PRO A 4 -17.78 21.25 10.14
C PRO A 4 -17.61 21.49 11.64
N PHE A 5 -16.37 21.42 12.15
CA PHE A 5 -16.08 21.60 13.58
C PHE A 5 -16.12 23.06 14.02
N SER A 6 -15.66 23.94 13.14
CA SER A 6 -15.76 25.41 13.40
C SER A 6 -17.20 25.90 13.37
N ILE A 7 -18.05 25.34 12.52
CA ILE A 7 -19.49 25.68 12.48
C ILE A 7 -20.20 25.21 13.75
N PHE A 8 -19.87 24.01 14.25
CA PHE A 8 -20.46 23.49 15.50
C PHE A 8 -20.02 24.34 16.73
N LEU A 9 -18.75 24.75 16.75
CA LEU A 9 -18.25 25.69 17.78
C LEU A 9 -18.95 27.05 17.72
N VAL A 10 -19.13 27.61 16.53
CA VAL A 10 -19.81 28.91 16.37
C VAL A 10 -21.27 28.84 16.81
N ILE A 11 -21.99 27.76 16.49
CA ILE A 11 -23.38 27.56 16.94
C ILE A 11 -23.44 27.34 18.46
N ALA A 12 -22.50 26.61 19.05
CA ALA A 12 -22.43 26.41 20.51
C ALA A 12 -22.11 27.70 21.27
N PHE A 13 -21.33 28.62 20.67
CA PHE A 13 -21.01 29.91 21.26
C PHE A 13 -22.07 31.02 21.06
N SER A 14 -23.04 30.83 20.16
CA SER A 14 -24.06 31.81 19.85
C SER A 14 -25.28 31.80 20.79
N GLN A 15 -25.39 30.82 21.68
CA GLN A 15 -26.46 30.72 22.65
C GLN A 15 -25.99 31.02 24.09
N GLU A 16 -26.24 32.24 24.52
CA GLU A 16 -26.42 32.77 25.91
C GLU A 16 -25.37 32.48 26.99
N SER A 17 -24.86 33.53 27.55
CA SER A 17 -24.37 33.79 28.94
C SER A 17 -24.06 32.56 29.82
N VAL A 18 -23.26 31.63 29.34
CA VAL A 18 -22.71 30.55 30.17
C VAL A 18 -21.45 31.09 30.85
N LYS A 19 -21.29 30.84 32.17
CA LYS A 19 -20.10 31.25 32.94
C LYS A 19 -18.83 30.74 32.25
N GLN A 20 -17.82 31.59 32.19
CA GLN A 20 -16.58 31.36 31.42
C GLN A 20 -15.88 30.00 31.75
N ASP A 21 -16.04 29.54 32.98
CA ASP A 21 -15.49 28.25 33.46
C ASP A 21 -16.21 27.01 32.88
N GLU A 22 -17.53 27.11 32.69
CA GLU A 22 -18.32 26.02 32.08
C GLU A 22 -18.04 25.92 30.58
N ILE A 23 -17.86 27.04 29.89
CA ILE A 23 -17.52 27.07 28.46
C ILE A 23 -16.19 26.36 28.21
N SER A 24 -15.16 26.66 29.03
CA SER A 24 -13.83 26.03 28.88
C SER A 24 -13.91 24.51 29.04
N TRP A 25 -14.71 24.00 29.96
CA TRP A 25 -14.91 22.61 30.23
C TRP A 25 -15.63 21.87 29.06
N TYR A 26 -16.71 22.50 28.52
CA TYR A 26 -17.41 21.91 27.34
C TYR A 26 -16.54 21.91 26.08
N VAL A 27 -15.76 22.98 25.85
CA VAL A 27 -14.82 23.07 24.74
C VAL A 27 -13.74 22.01 24.86
N THR A 28 -13.16 21.81 26.02
CA THR A 28 -12.13 20.79 26.27
C THR A 28 -12.67 19.38 26.05
N LYS A 29 -13.89 19.10 26.56
CA LYS A 29 -14.54 17.80 26.27
C LYS A 29 -14.85 17.61 24.80
N ALA A 30 -15.41 18.58 24.11
CA ALA A 30 -15.73 18.51 22.70
C ALA A 30 -14.48 18.27 21.85
N LEU A 31 -13.36 18.93 22.18
CA LEU A 31 -12.07 18.71 21.54
C LEU A 31 -11.51 17.30 21.81
N ALA A 32 -11.60 16.83 23.06
CA ALA A 32 -11.10 15.49 23.43
C ALA A 32 -11.90 14.38 22.73
N TRP A 33 -13.23 14.44 22.79
CA TRP A 33 -14.11 13.47 22.10
C TRP A 33 -14.02 13.57 20.58
N GLY A 34 -13.99 14.78 20.03
CA GLY A 34 -13.82 15.03 18.61
C GLY A 34 -12.48 14.48 18.10
N GLY A 35 -11.41 14.69 18.86
CA GLY A 35 -10.09 14.14 18.56
C GLY A 35 -10.04 12.62 18.61
N ALA A 36 -10.67 12.01 19.63
CA ALA A 36 -10.74 10.55 19.74
C ALA A 36 -11.53 9.92 18.59
N ILE A 37 -12.70 10.45 18.26
CA ILE A 37 -13.53 9.99 17.14
C ILE A 37 -12.79 10.18 15.82
N PHE A 38 -12.17 11.34 15.59
CA PHE A 38 -11.38 11.60 14.38
C PHE A 38 -10.23 10.62 14.25
N THR A 39 -9.51 10.36 15.33
CA THR A 39 -8.40 9.39 15.34
C THR A 39 -8.90 7.98 15.01
N ALA A 40 -10.00 7.53 15.62
CA ALA A 40 -10.61 6.24 15.32
C ALA A 40 -11.04 6.13 13.86
N LEU A 41 -11.68 7.18 13.30
CA LEU A 41 -12.05 7.25 11.89
C LEU A 41 -10.84 7.21 10.95
N MET A 42 -9.75 7.88 11.30
CA MET A 42 -8.51 7.86 10.52
C MET A 42 -7.87 6.46 10.51
N PHE A 43 -7.88 5.75 11.65
CA PHE A 43 -7.39 4.35 11.70
C PHE A 43 -8.27 3.42 10.87
N LEU A 44 -9.60 3.56 10.95
CA LEU A 44 -10.53 2.78 10.14
C LEU A 44 -10.33 3.05 8.64
N LEU A 45 -10.23 4.33 8.26
CA LEU A 45 -10.00 4.72 6.87
C LEU A 45 -8.66 4.18 6.35
N LYS A 46 -7.60 4.24 7.17
CA LYS A 46 -6.29 3.65 6.84
C LYS A 46 -6.39 2.13 6.60
N ALA A 47 -7.14 1.42 7.44
CA ALA A 47 -7.35 -0.02 7.27
C ALA A 47 -8.11 -0.32 5.97
N ILE A 48 -9.20 0.39 5.70
CA ILE A 48 -9.99 0.24 4.47
C ILE A 48 -9.14 0.52 3.23
N ILE A 49 -8.39 1.63 3.22
CA ILE A 49 -7.51 1.99 2.09
C ILE A 49 -6.46 0.91 1.87
N ARG A 50 -5.84 0.39 2.93
CA ARG A 50 -4.83 -0.66 2.85
C ARG A 50 -5.39 -1.94 2.23
N ASP A 51 -6.52 -2.41 2.72
CA ASP A 51 -7.11 -3.68 2.29
C ASP A 51 -7.69 -3.57 0.87
N PHE A 52 -8.34 -2.44 0.55
CA PHE A 52 -8.81 -2.12 -0.79
C PHE A 52 -7.65 -2.01 -1.79
N SER A 53 -6.57 -1.33 -1.42
CA SER A 53 -5.38 -1.20 -2.26
C SER A 53 -4.72 -2.55 -2.52
N ALA A 54 -4.62 -3.40 -1.49
CA ALA A 54 -4.12 -4.76 -1.64
C ALA A 54 -5.00 -5.58 -2.59
N MET A 55 -6.32 -5.51 -2.41
CA MET A 55 -7.26 -6.22 -3.28
C MET A 55 -7.13 -5.79 -4.75
N ILE A 56 -7.09 -4.48 -5.02
CA ILE A 56 -6.97 -3.99 -6.40
C ILE A 56 -5.60 -4.31 -6.99
N VAL A 57 -4.53 -3.97 -6.29
CA VAL A 57 -3.18 -4.11 -6.82
C VAL A 57 -2.81 -5.58 -6.94
N ASP A 58 -2.99 -6.37 -5.89
CA ASP A 58 -2.53 -7.75 -5.88
C ASP A 58 -3.42 -8.65 -6.76
N ASN A 59 -4.75 -8.45 -6.77
CA ASN A 59 -5.66 -9.29 -7.56
C ASN A 59 -5.85 -8.81 -8.99
N LEU A 60 -6.00 -7.50 -9.20
CA LEU A 60 -6.31 -6.96 -10.53
C LEU A 60 -5.05 -6.75 -11.37
N PHE A 61 -4.06 -6.08 -10.82
CA PHE A 61 -2.85 -5.74 -11.57
C PHE A 61 -1.83 -6.87 -11.60
N PHE A 62 -1.55 -7.52 -10.47
CA PHE A 62 -0.52 -8.54 -10.43
C PHE A 62 -1.01 -9.95 -10.81
N ASN A 63 -2.27 -10.30 -10.56
CA ASN A 63 -2.79 -11.62 -10.91
C ASN A 63 -3.50 -11.69 -12.27
N LYS A 64 -4.31 -10.67 -12.63
CA LYS A 64 -5.17 -10.75 -13.83
C LYS A 64 -4.67 -9.97 -15.04
N LEU A 65 -4.19 -8.74 -14.86
CA LEU A 65 -3.97 -7.85 -16.00
C LEU A 65 -2.57 -7.87 -16.57
N CYS A 66 -1.55 -8.01 -15.78
CA CYS A 66 -0.25 -7.77 -16.32
C CYS A 66 0.88 -8.63 -15.82
N TYR A 67 1.01 -8.89 -14.56
CA TYR A 67 2.29 -9.44 -14.12
C TYR A 67 2.23 -9.80 -12.64
N SER A 68 2.59 -11.02 -12.32
CA SER A 68 3.00 -11.39 -10.97
C SER A 68 4.05 -10.40 -10.44
N HIS A 69 4.10 -10.20 -9.11
CA HIS A 69 5.16 -9.43 -8.45
C HIS A 69 6.54 -9.75 -9.03
N TYR A 70 7.43 -8.77 -9.06
CA TYR A 70 8.72 -8.91 -9.71
C TYR A 70 9.55 -10.10 -9.18
N MET A 71 9.39 -10.45 -7.89
CA MET A 71 10.03 -11.62 -7.29
C MET A 71 9.65 -12.95 -7.96
N TYR A 72 8.38 -13.15 -8.31
CA TYR A 72 7.95 -14.33 -9.05
C TYR A 72 8.51 -14.35 -10.47
N ARG A 73 8.59 -13.16 -11.10
CA ARG A 73 9.15 -13.01 -12.46
C ARG A 73 10.62 -13.35 -12.52
N ILE A 74 11.39 -13.07 -11.48
CA ILE A 74 12.80 -13.48 -11.39
C ILE A 74 12.89 -14.99 -11.47
N LEU A 75 12.10 -15.74 -10.70
CA LEU A 75 12.13 -17.19 -10.69
C LEU A 75 11.53 -17.80 -11.95
N MET A 76 10.40 -17.29 -12.45
CA MET A 76 9.75 -17.78 -13.68
C MET A 76 10.61 -17.58 -14.93
N LYS A 77 11.37 -16.48 -15.01
CA LYS A 77 12.20 -16.12 -16.18
C LYS A 77 13.67 -16.41 -15.98
N LYS A 78 13.99 -17.44 -15.19
CA LYS A 78 15.35 -17.93 -14.97
C LYS A 78 16.35 -16.82 -14.63
N GLY A 79 16.01 -16.04 -13.60
CA GLY A 79 16.92 -15.03 -13.05
C GLY A 79 16.91 -13.68 -13.77
N ARG A 80 15.94 -13.37 -14.60
CA ARG A 80 15.85 -12.04 -15.23
C ARG A 80 15.76 -10.92 -14.18
N GLY A 81 16.89 -10.25 -13.94
CA GLY A 81 17.02 -9.16 -12.93
C GLY A 81 18.05 -9.44 -11.84
N ILE A 82 18.56 -10.66 -11.76
CA ILE A 82 19.74 -11.09 -11.00
C ILE A 82 20.71 -11.83 -11.93
N SER A 83 21.93 -12.09 -11.48
CA SER A 83 22.87 -12.86 -12.32
C SER A 83 22.41 -14.31 -12.48
N GLY A 84 22.75 -14.95 -13.60
CA GLY A 84 22.46 -16.39 -13.81
C GLY A 84 23.14 -17.28 -12.75
N ALA A 85 24.33 -16.91 -12.31
CA ALA A 85 25.04 -17.61 -11.22
C ALA A 85 24.25 -17.51 -9.90
N SER A 86 23.76 -16.32 -9.57
CA SER A 86 22.91 -16.10 -8.40
C SER A 86 21.62 -16.89 -8.45
N TYR A 87 20.96 -16.93 -9.59
CA TYR A 87 19.76 -17.73 -9.80
C TYR A 87 20.04 -19.21 -9.57
N ASN A 88 21.07 -19.76 -10.22
CA ASN A 88 21.44 -21.18 -10.08
C ASN A 88 21.79 -21.55 -8.63
N LYS A 89 22.48 -20.66 -7.92
CA LYS A 89 22.81 -20.84 -6.50
C LYS A 89 21.56 -20.94 -5.63
N ILE A 90 20.59 -20.06 -5.85
CA ILE A 90 19.31 -20.07 -5.12
C ILE A 90 18.55 -21.38 -5.41
N VAL A 91 18.40 -21.74 -6.69
CA VAL A 91 17.68 -22.96 -7.09
C VAL A 91 18.34 -24.21 -6.49
N LYS A 92 19.67 -24.30 -6.57
CA LYS A 92 20.43 -25.42 -6.00
C LYS A 92 20.21 -25.50 -4.48
N TYR A 93 20.33 -24.38 -3.77
CA TYR A 93 20.13 -24.35 -2.33
C TYR A 93 18.70 -24.75 -1.93
N GLN A 94 17.68 -24.25 -2.62
CA GLN A 94 16.29 -24.62 -2.36
C GLN A 94 16.04 -26.12 -2.61
N LYS A 95 16.65 -26.69 -3.62
CA LYS A 95 16.57 -28.13 -3.90
C LYS A 95 17.26 -28.96 -2.81
N GLU A 96 18.49 -28.61 -2.44
CA GLU A 96 19.31 -29.39 -1.49
C GLU A 96 18.85 -29.25 -0.03
N LYS A 97 18.47 -28.05 0.39
CA LYS A 97 18.15 -27.76 1.81
C LYS A 97 16.66 -27.78 2.11
N LYS A 98 15.81 -27.42 1.14
CA LYS A 98 14.35 -27.32 1.34
C LYS A 98 13.57 -28.40 0.55
N GLY A 99 14.23 -29.18 -0.28
CA GLY A 99 13.58 -30.21 -1.10
C GLY A 99 12.69 -29.66 -2.21
N ILE A 100 12.81 -28.37 -2.56
CA ILE A 100 11.95 -27.71 -3.56
C ILE A 100 12.72 -27.57 -4.88
N ASP A 101 12.38 -28.39 -5.86
CA ASP A 101 12.95 -28.31 -7.21
C ASP A 101 11.97 -27.59 -8.14
N ILE A 102 12.32 -26.37 -8.58
CA ILE A 102 11.50 -25.58 -9.52
C ILE A 102 11.83 -25.85 -10.99
N GLU A 103 12.93 -26.59 -11.26
CA GLU A 103 13.39 -26.92 -12.60
C GLU A 103 13.18 -28.41 -12.95
N GLU A 104 12.48 -29.15 -12.10
CA GLU A 104 12.15 -30.55 -12.33
C GLU A 104 11.40 -30.72 -13.65
N ASN A 105 11.88 -31.66 -14.49
CA ASN A 105 11.27 -31.93 -15.78
C ASN A 105 9.95 -32.71 -15.60
N GLY A 106 8.94 -32.35 -16.36
CA GLY A 106 7.67 -33.08 -16.40
C GLY A 106 6.61 -32.61 -15.40
N ILE A 107 6.88 -31.60 -14.56
CA ILE A 107 5.84 -30.97 -13.72
C ILE A 107 4.96 -30.04 -14.54
N ASP A 108 3.67 -30.01 -14.20
CA ASP A 108 2.74 -29.10 -14.83
C ASP A 108 2.98 -27.66 -14.40
N ASN A 109 2.38 -26.70 -15.13
CA ASN A 109 2.54 -25.27 -14.84
C ASN A 109 1.91 -24.87 -13.49
N ALA A 110 0.88 -25.57 -13.03
CA ALA A 110 0.23 -25.25 -11.77
C ALA A 110 1.12 -25.65 -10.58
N GLU A 111 1.69 -26.84 -10.63
CA GLU A 111 2.64 -27.31 -9.62
C GLU A 111 3.93 -26.48 -9.62
N LYS A 112 4.45 -26.13 -10.80
CA LYS A 112 5.61 -25.22 -10.92
C LYS A 112 5.33 -23.87 -10.27
N ASN A 113 4.16 -23.27 -10.53
CA ASN A 113 3.78 -21.99 -9.92
C ASN A 113 3.65 -22.10 -8.40
N LYS A 114 3.15 -23.23 -7.89
CA LYS A 114 3.08 -23.50 -6.45
C LYS A 114 4.46 -23.53 -5.84
N ARG A 115 5.38 -24.31 -6.40
CA ARG A 115 6.77 -24.41 -5.93
C ARG A 115 7.49 -23.07 -5.96
N ILE A 116 7.27 -22.25 -6.99
CA ILE A 116 7.81 -20.89 -7.06
C ILE A 116 7.26 -20.03 -5.92
N LYS A 117 5.97 -20.15 -5.58
CA LYS A 117 5.39 -19.45 -4.43
C LYS A 117 6.03 -19.87 -3.11
N ASP A 118 6.25 -21.16 -2.92
CA ASP A 118 6.89 -21.70 -1.73
C ASP A 118 8.35 -21.22 -1.60
N VAL A 119 9.10 -21.18 -2.69
CA VAL A 119 10.46 -20.62 -2.71
C VAL A 119 10.45 -19.12 -2.36
N VAL A 120 9.56 -18.34 -2.97
CA VAL A 120 9.44 -16.90 -2.66
C VAL A 120 9.06 -16.70 -1.19
N TYR A 121 8.16 -17.51 -0.66
CA TYR A 121 7.77 -17.46 0.74
C TYR A 121 8.94 -17.74 1.68
N ASN A 122 9.74 -18.79 1.40
CA ASN A 122 10.93 -19.11 2.16
C ASN A 122 11.96 -17.98 2.15
N ILE A 123 12.27 -17.45 0.96
CA ILE A 123 13.19 -16.32 0.82
C ILE A 123 12.71 -15.11 1.61
N LYS A 124 11.42 -14.78 1.49
CA LYS A 124 10.82 -13.65 2.21
C LYS A 124 10.91 -13.81 3.72
N ASN A 125 10.72 -15.01 4.24
CA ASN A 125 10.83 -15.27 5.68
C ASN A 125 12.27 -15.17 6.18
N GLU A 126 13.23 -15.69 5.41
CA GLU A 126 14.64 -15.66 5.78
C GLU A 126 15.28 -14.26 5.66
N THR A 127 14.71 -13.38 4.84
CA THR A 127 15.18 -11.99 4.67
C THR A 127 14.34 -10.95 5.41
N ARG A 128 13.39 -11.39 6.23
CA ARG A 128 12.42 -10.50 6.89
C ARG A 128 13.07 -9.48 7.82
N GLU A 129 14.18 -9.86 8.46
CA GLU A 129 14.89 -9.03 9.45
C GLU A 129 15.93 -8.09 8.82
N ASP A 130 16.15 -8.19 7.51
CA ASP A 130 17.04 -7.28 6.79
C ASP A 130 16.40 -5.89 6.68
N ASN A 131 17.06 -4.89 7.29
CA ASN A 131 16.56 -3.51 7.35
C ASN A 131 16.36 -2.91 5.96
N VAL A 132 17.23 -3.23 4.99
CA VAL A 132 17.14 -2.70 3.63
C VAL A 132 15.95 -3.31 2.90
N VAL A 133 15.74 -4.62 3.06
CA VAL A 133 14.57 -5.32 2.50
C VAL A 133 13.28 -4.77 3.10
N PHE A 134 13.26 -4.55 4.41
CA PHE A 134 12.13 -3.96 5.12
C PHE A 134 11.80 -2.55 4.62
N GLU A 135 12.81 -1.70 4.43
CA GLU A 135 12.62 -0.33 3.93
C GLU A 135 11.95 -0.30 2.56
N TYR A 136 12.43 -1.10 1.58
CA TYR A 136 11.81 -1.17 0.26
C TYR A 136 10.40 -1.76 0.28
N ASN A 137 10.12 -2.70 1.18
CA ASN A 137 8.77 -3.20 1.40
C ASN A 137 7.82 -2.11 1.95
N CYS A 138 8.32 -1.25 2.84
CA CYS A 138 7.57 -0.09 3.34
C CYS A 138 7.26 0.91 2.23
N PHE A 139 8.23 1.24 1.37
CA PHE A 139 8.00 2.12 0.22
C PHE A 139 6.99 1.54 -0.76
N TYR A 140 7.11 0.25 -1.09
CA TYR A 140 6.11 -0.43 -1.92
C TYR A 140 4.71 -0.32 -1.30
N GLY A 141 4.57 -0.64 -0.02
CA GLY A 141 3.30 -0.56 0.70
C GLY A 141 2.74 0.86 0.76
N PHE A 142 3.59 1.87 0.93
CA PHE A 142 3.19 3.28 0.92
C PHE A 142 2.59 3.69 -0.44
N TYR A 143 3.29 3.43 -1.54
CA TYR A 143 2.80 3.81 -2.88
C TYR A 143 1.58 3.00 -3.29
N ARG A 144 1.48 1.72 -2.89
CA ARG A 144 0.27 0.91 -3.08
C ARG A 144 -0.94 1.55 -2.39
N ASN A 145 -0.78 1.96 -1.14
CA ASN A 145 -1.86 2.57 -0.38
C ASN A 145 -2.23 3.96 -0.92
N LEU A 146 -1.24 4.74 -1.37
CA LEU A 146 -1.46 6.04 -2.01
C LEU A 146 -2.25 5.89 -3.32
N PHE A 147 -1.92 4.88 -4.14
CA PHE A 147 -2.65 4.53 -5.35
C PHE A 147 -4.12 4.18 -5.07
N GLY A 148 -4.37 3.27 -4.12
CA GLY A 148 -5.72 2.88 -3.75
C GLY A 148 -6.51 4.02 -3.10
N GLY A 149 -5.85 4.84 -2.29
CA GLY A 149 -6.45 6.04 -1.71
C GLY A 149 -6.87 7.05 -2.78
N ALA A 150 -6.05 7.26 -3.81
CA ALA A 150 -6.40 8.12 -4.94
C ALA A 150 -7.63 7.60 -5.71
N ILE A 151 -7.74 6.29 -5.93
CA ILE A 151 -8.93 5.68 -6.56
C ILE A 151 -10.17 5.91 -5.71
N ILE A 152 -10.11 5.62 -4.40
CA ILE A 152 -11.23 5.86 -3.48
C ILE A 152 -11.63 7.34 -3.50
N SER A 153 -10.65 8.25 -3.48
CA SER A 153 -10.90 9.68 -3.51
C SER A 153 -11.56 10.12 -4.82
N LEU A 154 -11.14 9.58 -5.97
CA LEU A 154 -11.79 9.84 -7.26
C LEU A 154 -13.25 9.41 -7.26
N VAL A 155 -13.55 8.21 -6.73
CA VAL A 155 -14.91 7.71 -6.61
C VAL A 155 -15.74 8.61 -5.69
N LEU A 156 -15.22 8.97 -4.51
CA LEU A 156 -15.92 9.84 -3.57
C LEU A 156 -16.17 11.22 -4.15
N VAL A 157 -15.22 11.83 -4.83
CA VAL A 157 -15.39 13.14 -5.50
C VAL A 157 -16.46 13.04 -6.59
N SER A 158 -16.49 11.96 -7.37
CA SER A 158 -17.49 11.74 -8.40
C SER A 158 -18.92 11.61 -7.86
N PHE A 159 -19.08 10.97 -6.69
CA PHE A 159 -20.39 10.87 -6.02
C PHE A 159 -20.77 12.18 -5.30
N SER A 160 -19.80 12.86 -4.72
CA SER A 160 -20.03 14.06 -3.94
C SER A 160 -20.21 15.31 -4.78
N SER A 161 -19.73 15.33 -6.04
CA SER A 161 -19.89 16.50 -6.92
C SER A 161 -21.34 16.91 -7.06
N LYS A 162 -22.26 15.95 -7.22
CA LYS A 162 -23.71 16.21 -7.30
C LYS A 162 -24.30 16.81 -6.03
N ILE A 163 -23.74 16.52 -4.88
CA ILE A 163 -24.19 17.00 -3.57
C ILE A 163 -23.49 18.32 -3.24
N PHE A 164 -22.20 18.42 -3.52
CA PHE A 164 -21.39 19.60 -3.21
C PHE A 164 -21.63 20.76 -4.17
N ASP A 165 -21.95 20.50 -5.45
CA ASP A 165 -22.28 21.56 -6.42
C ASP A 165 -23.52 22.36 -5.97
N SER A 166 -24.47 21.71 -5.30
CA SER A 166 -25.62 22.40 -4.72
C SER A 166 -25.28 23.22 -3.46
N LEU A 167 -24.25 22.83 -2.71
CA LEU A 167 -23.81 23.50 -1.47
C LEU A 167 -22.73 24.57 -1.71
N ILE A 168 -21.90 24.41 -2.74
CA ILE A 168 -20.73 25.25 -3.01
C ILE A 168 -21.02 26.26 -4.15
N SER A 169 -22.14 26.13 -4.85
CA SER A 169 -22.56 27.07 -5.91
C SER A 169 -22.60 28.55 -5.44
N SER A 170 -22.56 28.78 -4.13
CA SER A 170 -22.44 30.12 -3.55
C SER A 170 -21.01 30.73 -3.63
N THR A 171 -19.96 29.92 -3.82
CA THR A 171 -18.57 30.39 -3.81
C THR A 171 -17.95 30.58 -5.20
N GLY A 172 -18.63 30.13 -6.28
CA GLY A 172 -18.22 30.35 -7.67
C GLY A 172 -16.94 29.62 -8.12
N ILE A 173 -16.30 28.81 -7.25
CA ILE A 173 -15.07 28.10 -7.58
C ILE A 173 -15.39 26.60 -7.73
N PRO A 174 -15.28 26.03 -8.93
CA PRO A 174 -15.48 24.60 -9.16
C PRO A 174 -14.27 23.81 -8.60
N ILE A 175 -14.26 23.57 -7.31
CA ILE A 175 -13.16 22.84 -6.59
C ILE A 175 -12.97 21.47 -7.22
N THR A 176 -14.03 20.84 -7.70
CA THR A 176 -14.02 19.53 -8.37
C THR A 176 -13.14 19.52 -9.61
N ASP A 177 -13.15 20.58 -10.43
CA ASP A 177 -12.39 20.66 -11.67
C ASP A 177 -10.87 20.64 -11.45
N TYR A 178 -10.41 21.17 -10.33
CA TYR A 178 -8.99 21.12 -9.96
C TYR A 178 -8.61 19.82 -9.23
N LEU A 179 -9.55 19.22 -8.50
CA LEU A 179 -9.28 18.04 -7.68
C LEU A 179 -9.09 16.79 -8.55
N TYR A 180 -9.87 16.63 -9.63
CA TYR A 180 -9.74 15.50 -10.55
C TYR A 180 -8.34 15.35 -11.16
N PRO A 181 -7.78 16.37 -11.84
CA PRO A 181 -6.46 16.24 -12.42
C PRO A 181 -5.36 15.98 -11.37
N VAL A 182 -5.46 16.58 -10.20
CA VAL A 182 -4.51 16.32 -9.11
C VAL A 182 -4.58 14.87 -8.64
N LEU A 183 -5.76 14.31 -8.43
CA LEU A 183 -5.92 12.91 -8.04
C LEU A 183 -5.44 11.95 -9.12
N ILE A 184 -5.67 12.26 -10.39
CA ILE A 184 -5.17 11.45 -11.52
C ILE A 184 -3.64 11.47 -11.55
N VAL A 185 -3.02 12.62 -11.38
CA VAL A 185 -1.55 12.73 -11.31
C VAL A 185 -0.99 11.91 -10.13
N ILE A 186 -1.58 12.04 -8.95
CA ILE A 186 -1.20 11.25 -7.77
C ILE A 186 -1.33 9.75 -8.06
N MET A 187 -2.42 9.32 -8.69
CA MET A 187 -2.67 7.93 -9.04
C MET A 187 -1.60 7.40 -10.00
N VAL A 188 -1.30 8.13 -11.08
CA VAL A 188 -0.28 7.73 -12.06
C VAL A 188 1.11 7.67 -11.43
N LEU A 189 1.52 8.68 -10.68
CA LEU A 189 2.82 8.71 -10.01
C LEU A 189 2.94 7.58 -8.99
N SER A 190 1.90 7.36 -8.19
CA SER A 190 1.88 6.27 -7.21
C SER A 190 2.04 4.91 -7.87
N PHE A 191 1.39 4.68 -9.02
CA PHE A 191 1.51 3.44 -9.78
C PHE A 191 2.94 3.22 -10.30
N VAL A 192 3.56 4.25 -10.88
CA VAL A 192 4.95 4.19 -11.39
C VAL A 192 5.93 3.90 -10.26
N PHE A 193 5.82 4.62 -9.13
CA PHE A 193 6.71 4.42 -7.99
C PHE A 193 6.47 3.08 -7.29
N MET A 194 5.23 2.61 -7.22
CA MET A 194 4.91 1.28 -6.71
C MET A 194 5.61 0.19 -7.53
N TYR A 195 5.51 0.23 -8.86
CA TYR A 195 6.18 -0.72 -9.75
C TYR A 195 7.70 -0.68 -9.62
N TYR A 196 8.28 0.53 -9.53
CA TYR A 196 9.71 0.70 -9.32
C TYR A 196 10.18 0.10 -7.99
N ASN A 197 9.44 0.34 -6.91
CA ASN A 197 9.78 -0.17 -5.59
C ASN A 197 9.56 -1.68 -5.45
N ASP A 198 8.54 -2.28 -6.11
CA ASP A 198 8.37 -3.74 -6.19
C ASP A 198 9.61 -4.40 -6.81
N ARG A 199 10.13 -3.81 -7.90
CA ARG A 199 11.36 -4.30 -8.53
C ARG A 199 12.57 -4.19 -7.60
N LYS A 200 12.76 -3.04 -6.94
CA LYS A 200 13.87 -2.82 -6.01
C LYS A 200 13.79 -3.76 -4.81
N TYR A 201 12.60 -3.90 -4.24
CA TYR A 201 12.33 -4.82 -3.16
C TYR A 201 12.73 -6.25 -3.53
N ALA A 202 12.26 -6.75 -4.67
CA ALA A 202 12.59 -8.09 -5.12
C ALA A 202 14.10 -8.31 -5.28
N ILE A 203 14.80 -7.40 -5.96
CA ILE A 203 16.25 -7.52 -6.17
C ILE A 203 17.01 -7.50 -4.83
N LYS A 204 16.64 -6.61 -3.92
CA LYS A 204 17.29 -6.52 -2.59
C LYS A 204 17.04 -7.77 -1.76
N MET A 205 15.81 -8.28 -1.78
CA MET A 205 15.44 -9.52 -1.10
C MET A 205 16.27 -10.73 -1.62
N PHE A 206 16.42 -10.89 -2.92
CA PHE A 206 17.24 -11.96 -3.48
C PHE A 206 18.74 -11.79 -3.17
N ASN A 207 19.26 -10.57 -3.17
CA ASN A 207 20.65 -10.30 -2.82
C ASN A 207 20.92 -10.57 -1.33
N SER A 208 20.04 -10.15 -0.44
CA SER A 208 20.10 -10.44 0.99
C SER A 208 20.07 -11.95 1.24
N TYR A 209 19.18 -12.65 0.54
CA TYR A 209 19.11 -14.11 0.63
C TYR A 209 20.39 -14.81 0.19
N LEU A 210 21.04 -14.35 -0.88
CA LEU A 210 22.34 -14.89 -1.32
C LEU A 210 23.41 -14.73 -0.25
N THR A 211 23.47 -13.59 0.44
CA THR A 211 24.38 -13.38 1.56
C THR A 211 24.12 -14.36 2.70
N THR A 212 22.84 -14.65 2.98
CA THR A 212 22.47 -15.67 4.00
C THR A 212 22.95 -17.06 3.59
N ILE A 213 22.81 -17.44 2.30
CA ILE A 213 23.30 -18.71 1.77
C ILE A 213 24.83 -18.82 1.90
N ASP A 214 25.56 -17.73 1.58
CA ASP A 214 27.02 -17.70 1.67
C ASP A 214 27.48 -17.94 3.11
N ASN A 215 26.89 -17.29 4.08
CA ASN A 215 27.21 -17.44 5.50
C ASN A 215 26.88 -18.83 6.08
N GLN A 216 25.99 -19.59 5.43
CA GLN A 216 25.62 -20.94 5.86
C GLN A 216 26.44 -22.05 5.19
N THR A 217 27.21 -21.71 4.20
CA THR A 217 28.05 -22.65 3.45
C THR A 217 29.54 -22.57 3.81
N GLU A 218 29.93 -21.56 4.58
CA GLU A 218 31.22 -21.47 5.28
C GLU A 218 31.18 -22.17 6.63
#